data_3a7cacc903538761ebd4a84ffcdf99be
#
_entry.id   3a7cacc903538761ebd4a84ffcdf99be
#
_cell.length_a   1.000
_cell.length_b   1.000
_cell.length_c   1.000
_cell.angle_alpha   90.00
_cell.angle_beta   90.00
_cell.angle_gamma   90.00
#
_symmetry.space_group_name_H-M   'P 1'
#
loop_
_entity.id
_entity.type
_entity.pdbx_description
1 polymer ?
#
loop_
_entity_poly.entity_id
_entity_poly.type
_entity_poly.pdbx_seq_one_letter_code
_entity_poly.pdbx_strand_id
1 'polypeptide(L)'
;MKFSLRNTAIWMVVGLIGSAALPSMARKVKVKHVAQQAVAVKDSLSPNDRKRFEYFFLEAGRQHAANNYSAAMDLFEHARQIDPNAAETYFYLSMYHSQLKQDSLALHYMEKAIQLAPENQTYAENLAQHYIGKQQYDKAIDAYEDLYARNHGNTDALQILVQLYQQQKNFPMMLKTISRLETEEGESEQYTLSKMRIYEMMDDKKAAYKELKSLVDAHPLDMVYKTMLGNWLMQHHRQKEAFRMFTDVLKEEPENSYAQMSLYDYYKATQQEDQAHQMLDKILLSPKTDLETKVMMFR
;
A
#
# COMPACT_ATOMS: atom_id res chain seq x y z
N MET A 1 35.34 -2.67 0.31
CA MET A 1 35.05 -1.44 -0.46
C MET A 1 33.52 -1.37 -0.63
N LYS A 2 32.90 -0.35 -0.05
CA LYS A 2 31.44 -0.19 -0.08
C LYS A 2 31.07 0.44 -1.42
N PHE A 3 30.40 -0.29 -2.30
CA PHE A 3 29.81 0.26 -3.52
C PHE A 3 28.52 1.01 -3.15
N SER A 4 28.57 2.31 -3.31
CA SER A 4 27.41 3.19 -3.20
C SER A 4 26.63 3.15 -4.50
N LEU A 5 25.54 2.40 -4.54
CA LEU A 5 24.55 2.45 -5.62
C LEU A 5 23.72 3.73 -5.47
N ARG A 6 24.09 4.77 -6.22
CA ARG A 6 23.25 5.98 -6.44
C ARG A 6 22.58 5.88 -7.79
N ASN A 7 21.52 5.10 -7.89
CA ASN A 7 20.52 5.28 -8.92
C ASN A 7 19.21 5.70 -8.23
N THR A 8 19.13 7.00 -7.91
CA THR A 8 17.96 7.67 -7.33
C THR A 8 17.20 8.42 -8.42
N ALA A 9 16.53 7.72 -9.31
CA ALA A 9 15.68 8.41 -10.28
C ALA A 9 14.33 7.72 -10.59
N ILE A 10 13.93 6.69 -9.87
CA ILE A 10 12.55 6.13 -9.99
C ILE A 10 12.06 5.63 -8.61
N TRP A 11 12.31 6.40 -7.53
CA TRP A 11 11.90 6.00 -6.18
C TRP A 11 11.26 7.18 -5.45
N MET A 12 10.12 7.62 -5.90
CA MET A 12 9.22 8.38 -5.03
C MET A 12 7.91 7.62 -4.94
N VAL A 13 7.65 7.28 -3.74
CA VAL A 13 6.47 7.01 -2.94
C VAL A 13 6.61 5.69 -2.17
N VAL A 14 7.36 5.73 -1.08
CA VAL A 14 6.96 5.10 0.20
C VAL A 14 7.71 5.84 1.31
N GLY A 15 6.95 6.61 2.10
CA GLY A 15 7.47 7.35 3.24
C GLY A 15 8.08 6.43 4.30
N LEU A 16 9.28 6.81 4.73
CA LEU A 16 9.97 6.29 5.90
C LEU A 16 9.18 6.62 7.17
N ILE A 17 8.73 5.60 7.90
CA ILE A 17 8.44 5.70 9.32
C ILE A 17 9.33 4.69 10.04
N GLY A 18 10.06 5.23 11.03
CA GLY A 18 11.14 4.58 11.75
C GLY A 18 10.79 3.27 12.46
N SER A 19 11.80 2.42 12.52
CA SER A 19 11.80 1.11 13.13
C SER A 19 11.79 1.16 14.68
N ALA A 20 10.79 0.54 15.29
CA ALA A 20 10.93 -0.04 16.62
C ALA A 20 10.48 -1.50 16.56
N ALA A 21 11.41 -2.41 16.81
CA ALA A 21 11.14 -3.83 16.84
C ALA A 21 10.43 -4.23 18.13
N LEU A 22 9.33 -4.98 18.03
CA LEU A 22 8.69 -5.66 19.15
C LEU A 22 8.62 -7.18 18.88
N PRO A 23 8.77 -8.01 19.95
CA PRO A 23 8.90 -9.45 19.80
C PRO A 23 7.58 -10.14 19.46
N SER A 24 7.64 -11.10 18.53
CA SER A 24 6.56 -11.97 18.12
C SER A 24 6.17 -12.92 19.26
N MET A 25 4.93 -12.80 19.75
CA MET A 25 4.25 -13.89 20.44
C MET A 25 2.96 -14.22 19.67
N ALA A 26 3.03 -15.28 18.90
CA ALA A 26 1.88 -15.86 18.22
C ALA A 26 0.94 -16.49 19.26
N ARG A 27 -0.14 -15.78 19.58
CA ARG A 27 -1.27 -16.35 20.30
C ARG A 27 -2.47 -16.37 19.36
N LYS A 28 -2.81 -17.57 18.87
CA LYS A 28 -4.02 -17.80 18.06
C LYS A 28 -5.25 -17.47 18.92
N VAL A 29 -5.77 -16.28 18.76
CA VAL A 29 -7.12 -15.94 19.19
C VAL A 29 -8.06 -16.33 18.06
N LYS A 30 -8.81 -17.41 18.24
CA LYS A 30 -9.96 -17.71 17.38
C LYS A 30 -11.00 -16.62 17.58
N VAL A 31 -11.07 -15.68 16.66
CA VAL A 31 -12.23 -14.80 16.55
C VAL A 31 -13.38 -15.68 16.09
N LYS A 32 -14.32 -15.93 16.98
CA LYS A 32 -15.60 -16.55 16.59
C LYS A 32 -16.29 -15.58 15.64
N HIS A 33 -16.51 -16.01 14.41
CA HIS A 33 -17.47 -15.38 13.51
C HIS A 33 -18.82 -15.33 14.24
N VAL A 34 -19.17 -14.16 14.73
CA VAL A 34 -20.53 -13.84 15.10
C VAL A 34 -21.23 -13.48 13.81
N ALA A 35 -21.69 -14.51 13.09
CA ALA A 35 -22.74 -14.32 12.10
C ALA A 35 -23.98 -13.91 12.89
N GLN A 36 -24.12 -12.63 13.16
CA GLN A 36 -25.33 -12.08 13.73
C GLN A 36 -26.37 -11.97 12.62
N GLN A 37 -27.44 -12.71 12.80
CA GLN A 37 -28.71 -12.47 12.11
C GLN A 37 -29.02 -10.98 12.21
N ALA A 38 -29.15 -10.33 11.07
CA ALA A 38 -29.71 -8.99 11.00
C ALA A 38 -31.10 -9.06 11.61
N VAL A 39 -31.21 -8.65 12.87
CA VAL A 39 -32.50 -8.42 13.50
C VAL A 39 -33.06 -7.21 12.75
N ALA A 40 -34.09 -7.42 11.95
CA ALA A 40 -34.87 -6.33 11.37
C ALA A 40 -35.40 -5.52 12.55
N VAL A 41 -34.72 -4.42 12.87
CA VAL A 41 -35.16 -3.49 13.92
C VAL A 41 -36.43 -2.86 13.39
N LYS A 42 -37.55 -3.34 13.93
CA LYS A 42 -38.84 -2.78 13.66
C LYS A 42 -38.79 -1.33 14.15
N ASP A 43 -39.04 -0.41 13.23
CA ASP A 43 -39.15 1.04 13.53
C ASP A 43 -40.14 1.26 14.66
N SER A 44 -39.65 1.43 15.88
CA SER A 44 -40.45 1.42 17.12
C SER A 44 -40.71 2.82 17.66
N LEU A 45 -40.25 3.87 16.96
CA LEU A 45 -40.44 5.24 17.38
C LEU A 45 -41.89 5.70 17.14
N SER A 46 -42.44 6.39 18.13
CA SER A 46 -43.69 7.13 17.90
C SER A 46 -43.46 8.22 16.83
N PRO A 47 -44.51 8.66 16.10
CA PRO A 47 -44.39 9.76 15.13
C PRO A 47 -43.81 11.05 15.75
N ASN A 48 -44.06 11.29 17.02
CA ASN A 48 -43.54 12.45 17.75
C ASN A 48 -42.03 12.26 18.07
N ASP A 49 -41.63 11.09 18.53
CA ASP A 49 -40.23 10.82 18.84
C ASP A 49 -39.38 10.79 17.56
N ARG A 50 -39.92 10.31 16.44
CA ARG A 50 -39.25 10.40 15.13
C ARG A 50 -38.97 11.85 14.74
N LYS A 51 -39.96 12.76 14.85
CA LYS A 51 -39.76 14.19 14.57
C LYS A 51 -38.74 14.83 15.50
N ARG A 52 -38.73 14.44 16.78
CA ARG A 52 -37.75 14.92 17.73
C ARG A 52 -36.34 14.39 17.43
N PHE A 53 -36.23 13.11 17.10
CA PHE A 53 -34.94 12.53 16.65
C PHE A 53 -34.40 13.27 15.43
N GLU A 54 -35.21 13.39 14.37
CA GLU A 54 -34.82 14.10 13.15
C GLU A 54 -34.36 15.54 13.44
N TYR A 55 -35.06 16.24 14.30
CA TYR A 55 -34.68 17.61 14.67
C TYR A 55 -33.31 17.64 15.34
N PHE A 56 -33.10 16.84 16.36
CA PHE A 56 -31.80 16.82 17.09
C PHE A 56 -30.66 16.30 16.20
N PHE A 57 -30.91 15.29 15.40
CA PHE A 57 -29.91 14.73 14.49
C PHE A 57 -29.48 15.72 13.41
N LEU A 58 -30.44 16.36 12.75
CA LEU A 58 -30.15 17.36 11.71
C LEU A 58 -29.48 18.62 12.29
N GLU A 59 -29.93 19.07 13.47
CA GLU A 59 -29.27 20.19 14.15
C GLU A 59 -27.85 19.83 14.59
N ALA A 60 -27.61 18.63 15.07
CA ALA A 60 -26.28 18.14 15.38
C ALA A 60 -25.38 18.18 14.13
N GLY A 61 -25.87 17.71 12.99
CA GLY A 61 -25.16 17.77 11.72
C GLY A 61 -24.85 19.23 11.29
N ARG A 62 -25.78 20.14 11.51
CA ARG A 62 -25.57 21.57 11.22
C ARG A 62 -24.50 22.20 12.12
N GLN A 63 -24.51 21.88 13.43
CA GLN A 63 -23.50 22.34 14.37
C GLN A 63 -22.13 21.73 14.06
N HIS A 64 -22.08 20.46 13.66
CA HIS A 64 -20.86 19.82 13.18
C HIS A 64 -20.26 20.55 11.97
N ALA A 65 -21.07 20.84 10.95
CA ALA A 65 -20.66 21.57 9.76
C ALA A 65 -20.19 23.01 10.06
N ALA A 66 -20.73 23.62 11.14
CA ALA A 66 -20.31 24.93 11.65
C ALA A 66 -19.06 24.87 12.58
N ASN A 67 -18.47 23.68 12.76
CA ASN A 67 -17.35 23.40 13.70
C ASN A 67 -17.69 23.64 15.19
N ASN A 68 -18.96 23.69 15.53
CA ASN A 68 -19.44 23.78 16.91
C ASN A 68 -19.52 22.38 17.53
N TYR A 69 -18.38 21.72 17.67
CA TYR A 69 -18.30 20.28 17.99
C TYR A 69 -18.90 19.91 19.35
N SER A 70 -18.79 20.76 20.38
CA SER A 70 -19.39 20.51 21.69
C SER A 70 -20.92 20.48 21.59
N ALA A 71 -21.52 21.48 20.92
CA ALA A 71 -22.96 21.53 20.71
C ALA A 71 -23.46 20.38 19.85
N ALA A 72 -22.69 20.01 18.81
CA ALA A 72 -23.02 18.87 17.97
C ALA A 72 -23.02 17.56 18.77
N MET A 73 -22.02 17.34 19.62
CA MET A 73 -21.91 16.15 20.47
C MET A 73 -23.10 16.03 21.43
N ASP A 74 -23.47 17.13 22.10
CA ASP A 74 -24.64 17.15 23.01
C ASP A 74 -25.94 16.81 22.28
N LEU A 75 -26.11 17.35 21.07
CA LEU A 75 -27.31 17.09 20.25
C LEU A 75 -27.33 15.65 19.71
N PHE A 76 -26.20 15.07 19.32
CA PHE A 76 -26.13 13.65 18.96
C PHE A 76 -26.43 12.75 20.17
N GLU A 77 -25.99 13.12 21.37
CA GLU A 77 -26.32 12.37 22.59
C GLU A 77 -27.82 12.42 22.89
N HIS A 78 -28.50 13.58 22.70
CA HIS A 78 -29.95 13.68 22.78
C HIS A 78 -30.66 12.83 21.71
N ALA A 79 -30.16 12.85 20.46
CA ALA A 79 -30.71 12.02 19.40
C ALA A 79 -30.60 10.52 19.76
N ARG A 80 -29.44 10.07 20.28
CA ARG A 80 -29.20 8.70 20.75
C ARG A 80 -30.16 8.27 21.86
N GLN A 81 -30.51 9.17 22.78
CA GLN A 81 -31.47 8.88 23.86
C GLN A 81 -32.88 8.69 23.34
N ILE A 82 -33.24 9.37 22.23
CA ILE A 82 -34.56 9.23 21.60
C ILE A 82 -34.62 7.96 20.75
N ASP A 83 -33.57 7.71 19.93
CA ASP A 83 -33.42 6.49 19.15
C ASP A 83 -32.13 5.76 19.45
N PRO A 84 -32.14 4.79 20.38
CA PRO A 84 -30.99 3.98 20.70
C PRO A 84 -30.56 3.01 19.58
N ASN A 85 -31.30 2.93 18.46
CA ASN A 85 -31.01 2.06 17.33
C ASN A 85 -30.47 2.83 16.11
N ALA A 86 -30.33 4.16 16.21
CA ALA A 86 -29.75 4.97 15.16
C ALA A 86 -28.22 4.82 15.12
N ALA A 87 -27.73 3.98 14.22
CA ALA A 87 -26.30 3.67 14.07
C ALA A 87 -25.44 4.93 13.86
N GLU A 88 -25.96 5.89 13.10
CA GLU A 88 -25.31 7.13 12.74
C GLU A 88 -24.95 7.97 13.98
N THR A 89 -25.82 8.01 15.01
CA THR A 89 -25.56 8.76 16.24
C THR A 89 -24.35 8.19 17.00
N TYR A 90 -24.26 6.87 17.06
CA TYR A 90 -23.09 6.19 17.67
C TYR A 90 -21.82 6.44 16.89
N PHE A 91 -21.89 6.45 15.56
CA PHE A 91 -20.74 6.75 14.72
C PHE A 91 -20.20 8.17 14.99
N TYR A 92 -21.04 9.20 14.96
CA TYR A 92 -20.60 10.57 15.26
C TYR A 92 -20.07 10.69 16.69
N LEU A 93 -20.73 10.11 17.68
CA LEU A 93 -20.25 10.12 19.07
C LEU A 93 -18.91 9.42 19.21
N SER A 94 -18.67 8.32 18.49
CA SER A 94 -17.36 7.66 18.51
C SER A 94 -16.25 8.57 17.99
N MET A 95 -16.50 9.36 16.93
CA MET A 95 -15.56 10.32 16.40
C MET A 95 -15.22 11.42 17.41
N TYR A 96 -16.20 11.98 18.11
CA TYR A 96 -15.97 13.00 19.14
C TYR A 96 -15.19 12.45 20.34
N HIS A 97 -15.55 11.26 20.81
CA HIS A 97 -14.82 10.64 21.92
C HIS A 97 -13.37 10.26 21.54
N SER A 98 -13.13 9.90 20.27
CA SER A 98 -11.78 9.69 19.76
C SER A 98 -10.95 10.99 19.77
N GLN A 99 -11.53 12.12 19.35
CA GLN A 99 -10.85 13.42 19.40
C GLN A 99 -10.56 13.86 20.86
N LEU A 100 -11.45 13.52 21.79
CA LEU A 100 -11.26 13.76 23.23
C LEU A 100 -10.29 12.76 23.89
N LYS A 101 -9.68 11.85 23.12
CA LYS A 101 -8.77 10.77 23.59
C LYS A 101 -9.44 9.82 24.60
N GLN A 102 -10.75 9.68 24.52
CA GLN A 102 -11.55 8.75 25.31
C GLN A 102 -11.70 7.43 24.53
N ASP A 103 -10.57 6.78 24.26
CA ASP A 103 -10.46 5.66 23.31
C ASP A 103 -11.40 4.50 23.59
N SER A 104 -11.58 4.13 24.86
CA SER A 104 -12.47 3.00 25.21
C SER A 104 -13.93 3.30 24.88
N LEU A 105 -14.36 4.54 25.09
CA LEU A 105 -15.73 4.96 24.79
C LEU A 105 -15.95 5.14 23.30
N ALA A 106 -14.96 5.71 22.59
CA ALA A 106 -14.95 5.80 21.14
C ALA A 106 -15.09 4.43 20.49
N LEU A 107 -14.30 3.45 20.93
CA LEU A 107 -14.37 2.07 20.46
C LEU A 107 -15.73 1.44 20.74
N HIS A 108 -16.25 1.57 21.97
CA HIS A 108 -17.56 1.05 22.33
C HIS A 108 -18.68 1.59 21.43
N TYR A 109 -18.68 2.91 21.16
CA TYR A 109 -19.68 3.51 20.25
C TYR A 109 -19.49 3.09 18.79
N MET A 110 -18.27 2.96 18.32
CA MET A 110 -18.00 2.45 16.97
C MET A 110 -18.48 1.00 16.79
N GLU A 111 -18.18 0.12 17.75
CA GLU A 111 -18.68 -1.25 17.77
C GLU A 111 -20.22 -1.30 17.78
N LYS A 112 -20.86 -0.40 18.51
CA LYS A 112 -22.32 -0.31 18.55
C LYS A 112 -22.88 0.15 17.21
N ALA A 113 -22.27 1.13 16.53
CA ALA A 113 -22.66 1.56 15.19
C ALA A 113 -22.59 0.39 14.19
N ILE A 114 -21.49 -0.37 14.22
CA ILE A 114 -21.32 -1.55 13.34
C ILE A 114 -22.33 -2.65 13.68
N GLN A 115 -22.63 -2.87 14.95
CA GLN A 115 -23.65 -3.85 15.36
C GLN A 115 -25.03 -3.50 14.82
N LEU A 116 -25.38 -2.20 14.78
CA LEU A 116 -26.67 -1.71 14.31
C LEU A 116 -26.78 -1.65 12.79
N ALA A 117 -25.66 -1.38 12.09
CA ALA A 117 -25.59 -1.32 10.64
C ALA A 117 -24.34 -2.07 10.11
N PRO A 118 -24.35 -3.42 10.15
CA PRO A 118 -23.18 -4.23 9.82
C PRO A 118 -22.76 -4.16 8.34
N GLU A 119 -23.67 -3.79 7.46
CA GLU A 119 -23.42 -3.56 6.02
C GLU A 119 -22.81 -2.19 5.71
N ASN A 120 -22.76 -1.28 6.68
CA ASN A 120 -22.14 0.02 6.48
C ASN A 120 -20.61 -0.09 6.51
N GLN A 121 -20.01 -0.15 5.33
CA GLN A 121 -18.56 -0.29 5.16
C GLN A 121 -17.79 0.87 5.80
N THR A 122 -18.33 2.09 5.76
CA THR A 122 -17.69 3.26 6.35
C THR A 122 -17.42 3.09 7.85
N TYR A 123 -18.32 2.46 8.59
CA TYR A 123 -18.10 2.24 10.02
C TYR A 123 -16.98 1.22 10.28
N ALA A 124 -16.95 0.13 9.49
CA ALA A 124 -15.91 -0.86 9.59
C ALA A 124 -14.54 -0.32 9.19
N GLU A 125 -14.48 0.51 8.14
CA GLU A 125 -13.26 1.21 7.73
C GLU A 125 -12.74 2.17 8.82
N ASN A 126 -13.62 2.95 9.43
CA ASN A 126 -13.23 3.84 10.53
C ASN A 126 -12.72 3.07 11.74
N LEU A 127 -13.31 1.91 12.08
CA LEU A 127 -12.78 1.03 13.12
C LEU A 127 -11.39 0.52 12.78
N ALA A 128 -11.19 0.06 11.54
CA ALA A 128 -9.89 -0.41 11.08
C ALA A 128 -8.83 0.70 11.13
N GLN A 129 -9.18 1.92 10.71
CA GLN A 129 -8.30 3.09 10.81
C GLN A 129 -7.98 3.46 12.27
N HIS A 130 -8.96 3.33 13.18
CA HIS A 130 -8.72 3.50 14.61
C HIS A 130 -7.67 2.50 15.12
N TYR A 131 -7.76 1.23 14.73
CA TYR A 131 -6.76 0.22 15.08
C TYR A 131 -5.37 0.54 14.51
N ILE A 132 -5.28 1.05 13.28
CA ILE A 132 -4.01 1.53 12.69
C ILE A 132 -3.42 2.66 13.55
N GLY A 133 -4.22 3.66 13.88
CA GLY A 133 -3.80 4.80 14.71
C GLY A 133 -3.31 4.39 16.11
N LYS A 134 -3.78 3.24 16.62
CA LYS A 134 -3.33 2.64 17.88
C LYS A 134 -2.23 1.59 17.71
N GLN A 135 -1.71 1.41 16.50
CA GLN A 135 -0.70 0.39 16.15
C GLN A 135 -1.15 -1.05 16.46
N GLN A 136 -2.45 -1.28 16.50
CA GLN A 136 -3.06 -2.61 16.69
C GLN A 136 -3.21 -3.29 15.32
N TYR A 137 -2.09 -3.53 14.65
CA TYR A 137 -2.07 -3.96 13.25
C TYR A 137 -2.79 -5.27 12.99
N ASP A 138 -2.74 -6.23 13.92
CA ASP A 138 -3.47 -7.51 13.78
C ASP A 138 -4.98 -7.29 13.68
N LYS A 139 -5.54 -6.41 14.53
CA LYS A 139 -6.97 -6.08 14.48
C LYS A 139 -7.35 -5.29 13.23
N ALA A 140 -6.46 -4.40 12.77
CA ALA A 140 -6.67 -3.68 11.54
C ALA A 140 -6.68 -4.64 10.33
N ILE A 141 -5.77 -5.61 10.29
CA ILE A 141 -5.73 -6.66 9.27
C ILE A 141 -7.03 -7.46 9.28
N ASP A 142 -7.46 -7.96 10.44
CA ASP A 142 -8.71 -8.71 10.55
C ASP A 142 -9.91 -7.90 10.03
N ALA A 143 -9.98 -6.61 10.38
CA ALA A 143 -11.05 -5.73 9.91
C ALA A 143 -11.03 -5.49 8.40
N TYR A 144 -9.85 -5.29 7.79
CA TYR A 144 -9.74 -5.12 6.33
C TYR A 144 -9.95 -6.44 5.57
N GLU A 145 -9.55 -7.59 6.13
CA GLU A 145 -9.89 -8.90 5.56
C GLU A 145 -11.41 -9.13 5.57
N ASP A 146 -12.10 -8.77 6.65
CA ASP A 146 -13.56 -8.83 6.72
C ASP A 146 -14.24 -7.88 5.72
N LEU A 147 -13.73 -6.66 5.56
CA LEU A 147 -14.23 -5.69 4.58
C LEU A 147 -14.12 -6.24 3.15
N TYR A 148 -12.97 -6.77 2.77
CA TYR A 148 -12.77 -7.37 1.47
C TYR A 148 -13.63 -8.63 1.28
N ALA A 149 -13.78 -9.48 2.30
CA ALA A 149 -14.61 -10.69 2.22
C ALA A 149 -16.09 -10.38 1.96
N ARG A 150 -16.57 -9.21 2.42
CA ARG A 150 -17.95 -8.74 2.16
C ARG A 150 -18.12 -8.08 0.79
N ASN A 151 -17.05 -7.45 0.29
CA ASN A 151 -17.04 -6.76 -0.99
C ASN A 151 -15.70 -6.96 -1.68
N HIS A 152 -15.61 -7.96 -2.57
CA HIS A 152 -14.38 -8.28 -3.32
C HIS A 152 -13.95 -7.16 -4.27
N GLY A 153 -14.88 -6.29 -4.69
CA GLY A 153 -14.55 -5.08 -5.47
C GLY A 153 -13.87 -3.97 -4.66
N ASN A 154 -13.74 -4.11 -3.33
CA ASN A 154 -13.02 -3.16 -2.48
C ASN A 154 -11.50 -3.41 -2.55
N THR A 155 -10.89 -3.04 -3.66
CA THR A 155 -9.43 -3.20 -3.88
C THR A 155 -8.62 -2.27 -2.99
N ASP A 156 -9.18 -1.14 -2.53
CA ASP A 156 -8.53 -0.26 -1.56
C ASP A 156 -8.22 -1.00 -0.25
N ALA A 157 -9.12 -1.88 0.20
CA ALA A 157 -8.86 -2.73 1.36
C ALA A 157 -7.63 -3.63 1.17
N LEU A 158 -7.46 -4.20 -0.03
CA LEU A 158 -6.27 -5.00 -0.35
C LEU A 158 -5.00 -4.16 -0.37
N GLN A 159 -5.04 -2.93 -0.90
CA GLN A 159 -3.88 -2.04 -0.91
C GLN A 159 -3.43 -1.69 0.53
N ILE A 160 -4.37 -1.44 1.43
CA ILE A 160 -4.07 -1.21 2.85
C ILE A 160 -3.53 -2.48 3.51
N LEU A 161 -4.08 -3.65 3.18
CA LEU A 161 -3.55 -4.93 3.67
C LEU A 161 -2.09 -5.16 3.26
N VAL A 162 -1.70 -4.83 2.02
CA VAL A 162 -0.29 -4.89 1.59
C VAL A 162 0.58 -4.02 2.49
N GLN A 163 0.15 -2.78 2.81
CA GLN A 163 0.89 -1.87 3.69
C GLN A 163 0.98 -2.41 5.13
N LEU A 164 -0.11 -2.96 5.67
CA LEU A 164 -0.13 -3.54 7.01
C LEU A 164 0.78 -4.76 7.12
N TYR A 165 0.74 -5.66 6.14
CA TYR A 165 1.65 -6.80 6.08
C TYR A 165 3.11 -6.37 5.88
N GLN A 166 3.36 -5.25 5.18
CA GLN A 166 4.69 -4.66 5.06
C GLN A 166 5.21 -4.17 6.43
N GLN A 167 4.37 -3.51 7.23
CA GLN A 167 4.73 -3.09 8.60
C GLN A 167 5.10 -4.28 9.48
N GLN A 168 4.43 -5.41 9.30
CA GLN A 168 4.72 -6.66 10.01
C GLN A 168 5.85 -7.48 9.37
N LYS A 169 6.42 -7.04 8.23
CA LYS A 169 7.37 -7.81 7.41
C LYS A 169 6.85 -9.20 7.03
N ASN A 170 5.55 -9.33 6.87
CA ASN A 170 4.89 -10.57 6.48
C ASN A 170 4.87 -10.69 4.95
N PHE A 171 6.03 -10.95 4.38
CA PHE A 171 6.23 -11.03 2.94
C PHE A 171 5.33 -12.06 2.23
N PRO A 172 5.10 -13.27 2.79
CA PRO A 172 4.18 -14.23 2.16
C PRO A 172 2.76 -13.69 2.03
N MET A 173 2.26 -12.95 3.05
CA MET A 173 0.92 -12.36 2.98
C MET A 173 0.88 -11.16 2.03
N MET A 174 1.96 -10.37 1.92
CA MET A 174 2.06 -9.33 0.89
C MET A 174 1.92 -9.93 -0.52
N LEU A 175 2.69 -10.97 -0.85
CA LEU A 175 2.60 -11.66 -2.14
C LEU A 175 1.18 -12.18 -2.42
N LYS A 176 0.57 -12.85 -1.43
CA LYS A 176 -0.79 -13.34 -1.54
C LYS A 176 -1.80 -12.22 -1.81
N THR A 177 -1.65 -11.09 -1.12
CA THR A 177 -2.55 -9.94 -1.27
C THR A 177 -2.36 -9.25 -2.63
N ILE A 178 -1.12 -9.12 -3.13
CA ILE A 178 -0.86 -8.63 -4.49
C ILE A 178 -1.48 -9.55 -5.54
N SER A 179 -1.41 -10.88 -5.37
CA SER A 179 -2.07 -11.81 -6.29
C SER A 179 -3.60 -11.69 -6.25
N ARG A 180 -4.20 -11.29 -5.13
CA ARG A 180 -5.64 -10.94 -5.06
C ARG A 180 -5.92 -9.67 -5.87
N LEU A 181 -5.09 -8.63 -5.74
CA LEU A 181 -5.19 -7.42 -6.56
C LEU A 181 -5.11 -7.73 -8.05
N GLU A 182 -4.17 -8.58 -8.47
CA GLU A 182 -4.08 -9.03 -9.86
C GLU A 182 -5.34 -9.77 -10.34
N THR A 183 -6.00 -10.50 -9.45
CA THR A 183 -7.26 -11.18 -9.79
C THR A 183 -8.40 -10.19 -10.00
N GLU A 184 -8.48 -9.13 -9.20
CA GLU A 184 -9.56 -8.14 -9.25
C GLU A 184 -9.33 -7.07 -10.32
N GLU A 185 -8.09 -6.59 -10.47
CA GLU A 185 -7.75 -5.44 -11.34
C GLU A 185 -7.06 -5.86 -12.65
N GLY A 186 -6.65 -7.11 -12.75
CA GLY A 186 -5.82 -7.64 -13.82
C GLY A 186 -4.33 -7.56 -13.53
N GLU A 187 -3.55 -8.27 -14.34
CA GLU A 187 -2.10 -8.24 -14.26
C GLU A 187 -1.57 -6.85 -14.63
N SER A 188 -0.58 -6.37 -13.88
CA SER A 188 0.09 -5.11 -14.15
C SER A 188 1.59 -5.20 -13.92
N GLU A 189 2.33 -4.39 -14.65
CA GLU A 189 3.78 -4.24 -14.48
C GLU A 189 4.14 -3.83 -13.06
N GLN A 190 3.31 -2.98 -12.45
CA GLN A 190 3.50 -2.52 -11.08
C GLN A 190 3.42 -3.67 -10.06
N TYR A 191 2.48 -4.59 -10.25
CA TYR A 191 2.35 -5.77 -9.37
C TYR A 191 3.50 -6.73 -9.56
N THR A 192 3.92 -7.00 -10.80
CA THR A 192 5.09 -7.83 -11.10
C THR A 192 6.36 -7.27 -10.47
N LEU A 193 6.62 -5.96 -10.61
CA LEU A 193 7.75 -5.29 -9.97
C LEU A 193 7.67 -5.31 -8.44
N SER A 194 6.47 -5.19 -7.89
CA SER A 194 6.26 -5.28 -6.44
C SER A 194 6.56 -6.68 -5.92
N LYS A 195 6.10 -7.73 -6.60
CA LYS A 195 6.42 -9.13 -6.27
C LYS A 195 7.92 -9.38 -6.37
N MET A 196 8.57 -8.92 -7.43
CA MET A 196 10.03 -9.04 -7.59
C MET A 196 10.78 -8.45 -6.39
N ARG A 197 10.40 -7.24 -5.94
CA ARG A 197 11.02 -6.60 -4.77
C ARG A 197 10.80 -7.38 -3.48
N ILE A 198 9.60 -7.92 -3.29
CA ILE A 198 9.28 -8.73 -2.10
C ILE A 198 10.15 -10.00 -2.09
N TYR A 199 10.31 -10.66 -3.24
CA TYR A 199 11.22 -11.80 -3.35
C TYR A 199 12.68 -11.44 -3.07
N GLU A 200 13.16 -10.25 -3.50
CA GLU A 200 14.48 -9.74 -3.11
C GLU A 200 14.60 -9.56 -1.59
N MET A 201 13.58 -8.99 -0.93
CA MET A 201 13.58 -8.85 0.53
C MET A 201 13.57 -10.20 1.26
N MET A 202 13.06 -11.26 0.62
CA MET A 202 13.08 -12.64 1.12
C MET A 202 14.38 -13.39 0.77
N ASP A 203 15.32 -12.77 0.03
CA ASP A 203 16.51 -13.39 -0.58
C ASP A 203 16.16 -14.56 -1.54
N ASP A 204 14.92 -14.58 -2.06
CA ASP A 204 14.51 -15.54 -3.10
C ASP A 204 14.84 -15.00 -4.50
N LYS A 205 16.14 -15.05 -4.82
CA LYS A 205 16.67 -14.57 -6.12
C LYS A 205 16.07 -15.30 -7.33
N LYS A 206 15.66 -16.56 -7.14
CA LYS A 206 15.09 -17.34 -8.22
C LYS A 206 13.69 -16.83 -8.58
N ALA A 207 12.87 -16.57 -7.58
CA ALA A 207 11.53 -16.01 -7.78
C ALA A 207 11.60 -14.57 -8.29
N ALA A 208 12.47 -13.72 -7.72
CA ALA A 208 12.70 -12.36 -8.20
C ALA A 208 13.11 -12.31 -9.68
N TYR A 209 14.04 -13.17 -10.09
CA TYR A 209 14.44 -13.31 -11.49
C TYR A 209 13.27 -13.72 -12.39
N LYS A 210 12.45 -14.67 -11.94
CA LYS A 210 11.29 -15.15 -12.70
C LYS A 210 10.28 -14.03 -12.96
N GLU A 211 9.97 -13.22 -11.94
CA GLU A 211 9.06 -12.08 -12.09
C GLU A 211 9.63 -11.05 -13.09
N LEU A 212 10.89 -10.66 -12.93
CA LEU A 212 11.50 -9.68 -13.83
C LEU A 212 11.64 -10.22 -15.26
N LYS A 213 11.94 -11.51 -15.40
CA LYS A 213 12.00 -12.14 -16.72
C LYS A 213 10.63 -12.23 -17.37
N SER A 214 9.57 -12.53 -16.63
CA SER A 214 8.21 -12.56 -17.17
C SER A 214 7.80 -11.20 -17.75
N LEU A 215 8.24 -10.10 -17.10
CA LEU A 215 7.99 -8.74 -17.58
C LEU A 215 8.69 -8.49 -18.93
N VAL A 216 9.96 -8.90 -19.04
CA VAL A 216 10.71 -8.81 -20.33
C VAL A 216 10.06 -9.68 -21.42
N ASP A 217 9.60 -10.88 -21.07
CA ASP A 217 8.96 -11.79 -22.03
C ASP A 217 7.58 -11.27 -22.50
N ALA A 218 6.83 -10.61 -21.61
CA ALA A 218 5.56 -9.97 -21.96
C ALA A 218 5.74 -8.69 -22.82
N HIS A 219 6.84 -7.97 -22.62
CA HIS A 219 7.16 -6.72 -23.30
C HIS A 219 8.50 -6.79 -24.04
N PRO A 220 8.65 -7.63 -25.07
CA PRO A 220 9.94 -7.93 -25.70
C PRO A 220 10.56 -6.73 -26.45
N LEU A 221 9.78 -5.72 -26.74
CA LEU A 221 10.23 -4.47 -27.40
C LEU A 221 10.53 -3.35 -26.40
N ASP A 222 10.28 -3.57 -25.10
CA ASP A 222 10.59 -2.57 -24.07
C ASP A 222 12.04 -2.72 -23.60
N MET A 223 12.87 -1.78 -24.03
CA MET A 223 14.29 -1.78 -23.71
C MET A 223 14.57 -1.41 -22.24
N VAL A 224 13.60 -0.77 -21.56
CA VAL A 224 13.71 -0.43 -20.13
C VAL A 224 13.72 -1.72 -19.30
N TYR A 225 12.78 -2.65 -19.56
CA TYR A 225 12.73 -3.92 -18.83
C TYR A 225 13.93 -4.82 -19.12
N LYS A 226 14.42 -4.86 -20.39
CA LYS A 226 15.65 -5.58 -20.74
C LYS A 226 16.86 -5.02 -19.99
N THR A 227 16.98 -3.69 -19.92
CA THR A 227 18.07 -3.03 -19.19
C THR A 227 17.96 -3.28 -17.69
N MET A 228 16.73 -3.25 -17.15
CA MET A 228 16.45 -3.56 -15.74
C MET A 228 16.87 -5.00 -15.39
N LEU A 229 16.52 -5.97 -16.24
CA LEU A 229 16.95 -7.37 -16.07
C LEU A 229 18.49 -7.49 -16.16
N GLY A 230 19.13 -6.80 -17.10
CA GLY A 230 20.58 -6.75 -17.20
C GLY A 230 21.23 -6.22 -15.93
N ASN A 231 20.72 -5.13 -15.36
CA ASN A 231 21.22 -4.55 -14.11
C ASN A 231 21.01 -5.49 -12.92
N TRP A 232 19.86 -6.15 -12.87
CA TRP A 232 19.61 -7.17 -11.85
C TRP A 232 20.63 -8.33 -11.95
N LEU A 233 20.90 -8.80 -13.17
CA LEU A 233 21.90 -9.86 -13.42
C LEU A 233 23.31 -9.42 -13.00
N MET A 234 23.68 -8.16 -13.22
CA MET A 234 24.96 -7.60 -12.75
C MET A 234 25.09 -7.66 -11.22
N GLN A 235 24.05 -7.21 -10.51
CA GLN A 235 24.01 -7.21 -9.04
C GLN A 235 24.13 -8.62 -8.44
N HIS A 236 23.64 -9.63 -9.18
CA HIS A 236 23.68 -11.04 -8.77
C HIS A 236 24.85 -11.83 -9.39
N HIS A 237 25.91 -11.14 -9.81
CA HIS A 237 27.15 -11.74 -10.36
C HIS A 237 26.95 -12.60 -11.63
N ARG A 238 25.85 -12.41 -12.36
CA ARG A 238 25.57 -13.07 -13.66
C ARG A 238 26.04 -12.19 -14.83
N GLN A 239 27.28 -11.74 -14.75
CA GLN A 239 27.86 -10.72 -15.65
C GLN A 239 27.74 -11.05 -17.14
N LYS A 240 27.96 -12.32 -17.52
CA LYS A 240 27.89 -12.73 -18.93
C LYS A 240 26.47 -12.58 -19.53
N GLU A 241 25.46 -12.81 -18.70
CA GLU A 241 24.06 -12.68 -19.13
C GLU A 241 23.65 -11.21 -19.17
N ALA A 242 24.09 -10.43 -18.20
CA ALA A 242 23.89 -8.98 -18.20
C ALA A 242 24.49 -8.33 -19.45
N PHE A 243 25.71 -8.68 -19.81
CA PHE A 243 26.36 -8.19 -21.01
C PHE A 243 25.53 -8.46 -22.28
N ARG A 244 24.99 -9.67 -22.41
CA ARG A 244 24.09 -10.00 -23.53
C ARG A 244 22.85 -9.11 -23.55
N MET A 245 22.22 -8.91 -22.40
CA MET A 245 21.04 -8.02 -22.32
C MET A 245 21.37 -6.60 -22.80
N PHE A 246 22.45 -6.01 -22.29
CA PHE A 246 22.85 -4.65 -22.67
C PHE A 246 23.22 -4.55 -24.13
N THR A 247 23.96 -5.52 -24.66
CA THR A 247 24.33 -5.53 -26.09
C THR A 247 23.14 -5.75 -27.00
N ASP A 248 22.14 -6.55 -26.59
CA ASP A 248 20.90 -6.72 -27.36
C ASP A 248 20.06 -5.43 -27.37
N VAL A 249 20.00 -4.72 -26.24
CA VAL A 249 19.36 -3.39 -26.22
C VAL A 249 20.06 -2.42 -27.18
N LEU A 250 21.40 -2.36 -27.15
CA LEU A 250 22.16 -1.43 -28.00
C LEU A 250 22.20 -1.83 -29.49
N LYS A 251 21.83 -3.05 -29.85
CA LYS A 251 21.60 -3.42 -31.27
C LYS A 251 20.33 -2.78 -31.81
N GLU A 252 19.27 -2.76 -31.01
CA GLU A 252 17.97 -2.18 -31.39
C GLU A 252 18.00 -0.65 -31.21
N GLU A 253 18.56 -0.17 -30.11
CA GLU A 253 18.65 1.25 -29.75
C GLU A 253 20.11 1.65 -29.45
N PRO A 254 20.94 1.93 -30.46
CA PRO A 254 22.37 2.22 -30.27
C PRO A 254 22.66 3.41 -29.35
N GLU A 255 21.71 4.32 -29.21
CA GLU A 255 21.82 5.54 -28.39
C GLU A 255 21.02 5.45 -27.07
N ASN A 256 20.60 4.25 -26.67
CA ASN A 256 19.94 4.06 -25.37
C ASN A 256 20.92 4.37 -24.23
N SER A 257 20.74 5.52 -23.60
CA SER A 257 21.66 6.02 -22.56
C SER A 257 21.73 5.10 -21.34
N TYR A 258 20.61 4.49 -20.95
CA TYR A 258 20.58 3.56 -19.80
C TYR A 258 21.40 2.30 -20.08
N ALA A 259 21.26 1.71 -21.25
CA ALA A 259 22.05 0.54 -21.64
C ALA A 259 23.52 0.88 -21.83
N GLN A 260 23.86 2.06 -22.36
CA GLN A 260 25.23 2.55 -22.46
C GLN A 260 25.87 2.72 -21.07
N MET A 261 25.17 3.35 -20.13
CA MET A 261 25.65 3.48 -18.74
C MET A 261 25.84 2.12 -18.08
N SER A 262 24.87 1.21 -18.22
CA SER A 262 24.96 -0.14 -17.64
C SER A 262 26.14 -0.94 -18.25
N LEU A 263 26.42 -0.75 -19.55
CA LEU A 263 27.55 -1.39 -20.20
C LEU A 263 28.90 -0.75 -19.79
N TYR A 264 28.93 0.56 -19.56
CA TYR A 264 30.06 1.22 -18.94
C TYR A 264 30.38 0.62 -17.55
N ASP A 265 29.36 0.50 -16.69
CA ASP A 265 29.51 -0.11 -15.37
C ASP A 265 29.98 -1.57 -15.44
N TYR A 266 29.47 -2.31 -16.42
CA TYR A 266 29.95 -3.67 -16.71
C TYR A 266 31.43 -3.69 -17.02
N TYR A 267 31.92 -2.85 -17.95
CA TYR A 267 33.32 -2.79 -18.33
C TYR A 267 34.21 -2.37 -17.16
N LYS A 268 33.79 -1.41 -16.36
CA LYS A 268 34.49 -1.02 -15.12
C LYS A 268 34.56 -2.18 -14.13
N ALA A 269 33.43 -2.88 -13.90
CA ALA A 269 33.39 -4.02 -12.96
C ALA A 269 34.22 -5.22 -13.41
N THR A 270 34.44 -5.36 -14.72
CA THR A 270 35.22 -6.44 -15.32
C THR A 270 36.66 -6.04 -15.70
N GLN A 271 37.09 -4.84 -15.28
CA GLN A 271 38.43 -4.28 -15.51
C GLN A 271 38.84 -4.14 -16.98
N GLN A 272 37.85 -3.85 -17.82
CA GLN A 272 37.99 -3.59 -19.26
C GLN A 272 38.06 -2.09 -19.51
N GLU A 273 39.16 -1.44 -19.08
CA GLU A 273 39.26 0.04 -19.07
C GLU A 273 39.14 0.68 -20.45
N ASP A 274 39.69 0.09 -21.49
CA ASP A 274 39.58 0.65 -22.85
C ASP A 274 38.15 0.69 -23.36
N GLN A 275 37.38 -0.39 -23.10
CA GLN A 275 35.96 -0.44 -23.48
C GLN A 275 35.13 0.52 -22.62
N ALA A 276 35.47 0.67 -21.34
CA ALA A 276 34.83 1.62 -20.45
C ALA A 276 35.03 3.06 -20.95
N HIS A 277 36.25 3.44 -21.33
CA HIS A 277 36.54 4.77 -21.89
C HIS A 277 35.79 5.02 -23.20
N GLN A 278 35.79 4.05 -24.12
CA GLN A 278 35.04 4.17 -25.39
C GLN A 278 33.52 4.35 -25.15
N MET A 279 32.98 3.68 -24.13
CA MET A 279 31.55 3.83 -23.77
C MET A 279 31.29 5.18 -23.11
N LEU A 280 32.18 5.66 -22.25
CA LEU A 280 32.12 6.98 -21.65
C LEU A 280 32.11 8.07 -22.72
N ASP A 281 33.01 8.00 -23.70
CA ASP A 281 33.05 8.95 -24.81
C ASP A 281 31.73 8.98 -25.60
N LYS A 282 31.14 7.80 -25.88
CA LYS A 282 29.83 7.72 -26.52
C LYS A 282 28.74 8.43 -25.72
N ILE A 283 28.70 8.22 -24.40
CA ILE A 283 27.71 8.85 -23.51
C ILE A 283 27.88 10.37 -23.50
N LEU A 284 29.12 10.84 -23.33
CA LEU A 284 29.42 12.26 -23.20
C LEU A 284 29.22 13.04 -24.50
N LEU A 285 29.52 12.44 -25.65
CA LEU A 285 29.41 13.06 -26.97
C LEU A 285 27.99 12.96 -27.55
N SER A 286 27.15 12.05 -27.03
CA SER A 286 25.78 11.89 -27.54
C SER A 286 24.93 13.14 -27.27
N PRO A 287 24.26 13.71 -28.29
CA PRO A 287 23.31 14.80 -28.09
C PRO A 287 22.02 14.36 -27.38
N LYS A 288 21.73 13.06 -27.33
CA LYS A 288 20.55 12.49 -26.67
C LYS A 288 20.74 12.25 -25.18
N THR A 289 21.98 12.21 -24.70
CA THR A 289 22.26 12.10 -23.27
C THR A 289 22.07 13.46 -22.61
N ASP A 290 21.19 13.51 -21.63
CA ASP A 290 20.93 14.73 -20.87
C ASP A 290 22.14 15.19 -20.05
N LEU A 291 22.15 16.48 -19.68
CA LEU A 291 23.27 17.08 -18.98
C LEU A 291 23.47 16.47 -17.59
N GLU A 292 22.40 16.12 -16.90
CA GLU A 292 22.47 15.52 -15.58
C GLU A 292 23.18 14.16 -15.61
N THR A 293 22.82 13.31 -16.57
CA THR A 293 23.49 12.04 -16.84
C THR A 293 24.98 12.25 -17.13
N LYS A 294 25.32 13.21 -18.00
CA LYS A 294 26.73 13.52 -18.30
C LYS A 294 27.51 13.95 -17.06
N VAL A 295 26.91 14.82 -16.23
CA VAL A 295 27.53 15.26 -14.97
C VAL A 295 27.72 14.10 -13.97
N MET A 296 26.77 13.16 -13.90
CA MET A 296 26.90 11.98 -13.04
C MET A 296 28.08 11.09 -13.42
N MET A 297 28.43 11.01 -14.70
CA MET A 297 29.56 10.18 -15.18
C MET A 297 30.93 10.75 -14.82
N PHE A 298 31.02 12.02 -14.42
CA PHE A 298 32.29 12.66 -13.95
C PHE A 298 32.50 12.56 -12.43
N ARG A 299 31.59 12.00 -11.67
CA ARG A 299 31.67 11.82 -10.21
C ARG A 299 32.08 10.40 -9.84
#